data_73c0dd9fbb1babca535cdcf0e1c218a8
#
_entry.id   73c0dd9fbb1babca535cdcf0e1c218a8
#
_cell.length_a   1.000
_cell.length_b   1.000
_cell.length_c   1.000
_cell.angle_alpha   90.00
_cell.angle_beta   90.00
_cell.angle_gamma   90.00
#
_symmetry.space_group_name_H-M   'P 1'
#
loop_
_entity.id
_entity.type
_entity.pdbx_description
1 polymer ?
#
loop_
_entity_poly.entity_id
_entity_poly.type
_entity_poly.pdbx_seq_one_letter_code
_entity_poly.pdbx_strand_id
1 'polypeptide(L)'
;MHTPQFIQLHQASTAALCAEAAAGLLASPASVSPKFFYDALGSRLFDVITELPEYYPTRTEAAIFAAQGAAITEAALAATGAAPVLVDLGAGNCAKGAA
;
A
#
# COMPACT_ATOMS: atom_id res chain seq x y z
N MET A 1 -23.63 16.45 6.74
CA MET A 1 -22.27 15.86 6.76
C MET A 1 -22.41 14.48 7.41
N HIS A 2 -22.05 13.42 6.70
CA HIS A 2 -22.11 12.08 7.29
C HIS A 2 -20.84 11.84 8.11
N THR A 3 -21.02 11.46 9.37
CA THR A 3 -19.90 11.07 10.22
C THR A 3 -19.40 9.69 9.78
N PRO A 4 -18.11 9.52 9.46
CA PRO A 4 -17.60 8.20 9.09
C PRO A 4 -17.69 7.25 10.26
N GLN A 5 -18.13 6.01 9.99
CA GLN A 5 -18.19 4.94 10.97
C GLN A 5 -17.05 3.97 10.69
N PHE A 6 -16.21 3.74 11.70
CA PHE A 6 -15.12 2.77 11.65
C PHE A 6 -15.57 1.47 12.30
N ILE A 7 -15.55 0.39 11.52
CA ILE A 7 -15.92 -0.95 12.00
C ILE A 7 -14.69 -1.84 11.92
N GLN A 8 -14.15 -2.24 13.08
CA GLN A 8 -13.02 -3.18 13.16
C GLN A 8 -13.56 -4.60 13.18
N LEU A 9 -13.44 -5.31 12.07
CA LEU A 9 -13.90 -6.69 11.92
C LEU A 9 -12.86 -7.74 12.34
N HIS A 10 -11.59 -7.36 12.40
CA HIS A 10 -10.49 -8.26 12.71
C HIS A 10 -9.60 -7.68 13.79
N GLN A 11 -9.34 -8.46 14.85
CA GLN A 11 -8.35 -8.11 15.87
C GLN A 11 -7.12 -9.00 15.69
N ALA A 12 -5.98 -8.38 15.38
CA ALA A 12 -4.72 -9.09 15.32
C ALA A 12 -4.27 -9.48 16.74
N SER A 13 -4.00 -10.76 16.97
CA SER A 13 -3.38 -11.23 18.21
C SER A 13 -1.85 -11.10 18.09
N THR A 14 -1.23 -10.31 18.97
CA THR A 14 0.24 -10.20 19.05
C THR A 14 0.90 -11.56 19.24
N ALA A 15 0.32 -12.43 20.06
CA ALA A 15 0.84 -13.78 20.27
C ALA A 15 0.81 -14.62 18.98
N ALA A 16 -0.25 -14.52 18.19
CA ALA A 16 -0.33 -15.21 16.91
C ALA A 16 0.69 -14.68 15.89
N LEU A 17 0.90 -13.37 15.85
CA LEU A 17 1.93 -12.75 15.00
C LEU A 17 3.34 -13.19 15.40
N CYS A 18 3.66 -13.21 16.68
CA CYS A 18 4.95 -13.69 17.17
C CYS A 18 5.16 -15.17 16.86
N ALA A 19 4.13 -16.00 17.03
CA ALA A 19 4.21 -17.43 16.70
C ALA A 19 4.45 -17.67 15.21
N GLU A 20 3.77 -16.92 14.33
CA GLU A 20 3.96 -16.98 12.89
C GLU A 20 5.39 -16.57 12.49
N ALA A 21 5.88 -15.45 13.02
CA ALA A 21 7.23 -14.98 12.75
C ALA A 21 8.27 -15.99 13.20
N ALA A 22 8.13 -16.54 14.42
CA ALA A 22 9.02 -17.55 14.96
C ALA A 22 9.01 -18.84 14.11
N ALA A 23 7.84 -19.30 13.71
CA ALA A 23 7.70 -20.49 12.86
C ALA A 23 8.43 -20.32 11.52
N GLY A 24 8.29 -19.15 10.87
CA GLY A 24 8.97 -18.86 9.62
C GLY A 24 10.49 -18.76 9.78
N LEU A 25 10.96 -18.06 10.80
CA LEU A 25 12.41 -17.88 11.06
C LEU A 25 13.12 -19.19 11.46
N LEU A 26 12.40 -20.10 12.13
CA LEU A 26 12.92 -21.40 12.54
C LEU A 26 12.78 -22.48 11.46
N ALA A 27 12.10 -22.20 10.37
CA ALA A 27 11.96 -23.12 9.26
C ALA A 27 13.27 -23.28 8.47
N SER A 28 13.36 -24.34 7.68
CA SER A 28 14.48 -24.58 6.76
C SER A 28 13.93 -24.80 5.33
N PRO A 29 14.15 -23.87 4.40
CA PRO A 29 14.82 -22.56 4.55
C PRO A 29 14.01 -21.60 5.43
N ALA A 30 14.71 -20.71 6.13
CA ALA A 30 14.06 -19.66 6.91
C ALA A 30 13.33 -18.67 6.02
N SER A 31 12.15 -18.23 6.46
CA SER A 31 11.32 -17.29 5.71
C SER A 31 10.60 -16.31 6.64
N VAL A 32 10.25 -15.15 6.11
CA VAL A 32 9.46 -14.12 6.81
C VAL A 32 8.38 -13.61 5.87
N SER A 33 7.14 -13.57 6.35
CA SER A 33 6.04 -12.98 5.57
C SER A 33 6.29 -11.48 5.32
N PRO A 34 6.11 -10.99 4.08
CA PRO A 34 6.30 -9.56 3.75
C PRO A 34 5.51 -8.60 4.63
N LYS A 35 4.39 -9.00 5.19
CA LYS A 35 3.57 -8.16 6.08
C LYS A 35 4.35 -7.61 7.28
N PHE A 36 5.41 -8.28 7.74
CA PHE A 36 6.24 -7.83 8.86
C PHE A 36 7.18 -6.67 8.49
N PHE A 37 7.29 -6.32 7.20
CA PHE A 37 8.11 -5.19 6.73
C PHE A 37 7.34 -3.87 6.64
N TYR A 38 6.04 -3.87 6.92
CA TYR A 38 5.17 -2.69 6.79
C TYR A 38 4.88 -1.99 8.12
N ASP A 39 5.75 -2.13 9.11
CA ASP A 39 5.73 -1.31 10.32
C ASP A 39 6.24 0.13 10.04
N ALA A 40 6.22 0.98 11.05
CA ALA A 40 6.64 2.38 10.89
C ALA A 40 8.11 2.52 10.45
N LEU A 41 9.00 1.62 10.90
CA LEU A 41 10.40 1.61 10.50
C LEU A 41 10.57 1.09 9.08
N GLY A 42 9.93 -0.05 8.76
CA GLY A 42 9.98 -0.66 7.44
C GLY A 42 9.43 0.28 6.36
N SER A 43 8.36 1.02 6.66
CA SER A 43 7.81 2.00 5.74
C SER A 43 8.81 3.13 5.44
N ARG A 44 9.52 3.65 6.44
CA ARG A 44 10.57 4.65 6.23
C ARG A 44 11.78 4.11 5.46
N LEU A 45 12.17 2.87 5.72
CA LEU A 45 13.23 2.22 4.95
C LEU A 45 12.81 2.02 3.50
N PHE A 46 11.56 1.71 3.25
CA PHE A 46 11.03 1.61 1.89
C PHE A 46 11.08 2.96 1.16
N ASP A 47 10.70 4.06 1.83
CA ASP A 47 10.83 5.41 1.26
C ASP A 47 12.28 5.67 0.81
N VAL A 48 13.27 5.31 1.63
CA VAL A 48 14.69 5.44 1.25
C VAL A 48 15.04 4.54 0.05
N ILE A 49 14.54 3.32 0.00
CA ILE A 49 14.75 2.39 -1.13
C ILE A 49 14.22 2.99 -2.43
N THR A 50 13.08 3.69 -2.39
CA THR A 50 12.49 4.30 -3.59
C THR A 50 13.36 5.40 -4.21
N GLU A 51 14.28 6.00 -3.44
CA GLU A 51 15.22 7.00 -3.92
C GLU A 51 16.47 6.40 -4.58
N LEU A 52 16.70 5.09 -4.45
CA LEU A 52 17.86 4.45 -5.06
C LEU A 52 17.74 4.40 -6.59
N PRO A 53 18.83 4.67 -7.33
CA PRO A 53 18.84 4.59 -8.80
C PRO A 53 18.37 3.23 -9.34
N GLU A 54 18.69 2.15 -8.65
CA GLU A 54 18.35 0.78 -9.04
C GLU A 54 16.87 0.48 -8.86
N TYR A 55 16.19 1.18 -7.94
CA TYR A 55 14.75 0.96 -7.69
C TYR A 55 13.90 1.83 -8.61
N TYR A 56 13.79 1.40 -9.86
CA TYR A 56 13.04 2.13 -10.91
C TYR A 56 11.50 2.08 -10.80
N PRO A 57 10.83 1.11 -10.10
CA PRO A 57 9.37 0.97 -10.19
C PRO A 57 8.60 2.22 -9.77
N THR A 58 8.98 2.87 -8.67
CA THR A 58 8.32 4.10 -8.20
C THR A 58 8.39 5.24 -9.22
N ARG A 59 9.56 5.45 -9.83
CA ARG A 59 9.74 6.48 -10.87
C ARG A 59 8.96 6.16 -12.13
N THR A 60 8.95 4.89 -12.54
CA THR A 60 8.18 4.45 -13.71
C THR A 60 6.69 4.61 -13.48
N GLU A 61 6.18 4.23 -12.32
CA GLU A 61 4.79 4.42 -11.95
C GLU A 61 4.40 5.90 -11.97
N ALA A 62 5.21 6.77 -11.36
CA ALA A 62 4.98 8.21 -11.38
C ALA A 62 4.94 8.77 -12.81
N ALA A 63 5.84 8.32 -13.69
CA ALA A 63 5.85 8.71 -15.09
C ALA A 63 4.58 8.24 -15.84
N ILE A 64 4.08 7.05 -15.54
CA ILE A 64 2.84 6.52 -16.12
C ILE A 64 1.66 7.39 -15.66
N PHE A 65 1.54 7.70 -14.37
CA PHE A 65 0.48 8.57 -13.87
C PHE A 65 0.55 9.98 -14.46
N ALA A 66 1.76 10.54 -14.57
CA ALA A 66 1.94 11.85 -15.20
C ALA A 66 1.51 11.86 -16.68
N ALA A 67 1.80 10.79 -17.41
CA ALA A 67 1.47 10.70 -18.82
C ALA A 67 0.03 10.27 -19.13
N GLN A 68 -0.56 9.44 -18.30
CA GLN A 68 -1.84 8.76 -18.54
C GLN A 68 -2.94 9.08 -17.53
N GLY A 69 -2.67 9.91 -16.52
CA GLY A 69 -3.60 10.18 -15.42
C GLY A 69 -4.97 10.69 -15.90
N ALA A 70 -4.98 11.57 -16.88
CA ALA A 70 -6.24 12.09 -17.46
C ALA A 70 -7.06 10.96 -18.13
N ALA A 71 -6.42 10.09 -18.90
CA ALA A 71 -7.10 8.97 -19.56
C ALA A 71 -7.60 7.92 -18.55
N ILE A 72 -6.83 7.66 -17.49
CA ILE A 72 -7.22 6.76 -16.40
C ILE A 72 -8.46 7.32 -15.68
N THR A 73 -8.44 8.62 -15.36
CA THR A 73 -9.56 9.30 -14.70
C THR A 73 -10.81 9.28 -15.57
N GLU A 74 -10.68 9.58 -16.86
CA GLU A 74 -11.81 9.55 -17.81
C GLU A 74 -12.42 8.16 -17.90
N ALA A 75 -11.58 7.12 -18.03
CA ALA A 75 -12.06 5.73 -18.08
C ALA A 75 -12.76 5.31 -16.77
N ALA A 76 -12.24 5.72 -15.61
CA ALA A 76 -12.85 5.44 -14.32
C ALA A 76 -14.21 6.14 -14.16
N LEU A 77 -14.32 7.41 -14.55
CA LEU A 77 -15.57 8.18 -14.51
C LEU A 77 -16.62 7.60 -15.48
N ALA A 78 -16.21 7.20 -16.68
CA ALA A 78 -17.09 6.55 -17.64
C ALA A 78 -17.69 5.23 -17.10
N ALA A 79 -16.91 4.48 -16.30
CA ALA A 79 -17.35 3.21 -15.74
C ALA A 79 -18.24 3.37 -14.48
N THR A 80 -18.08 4.45 -13.70
CA THR A 80 -18.69 4.58 -12.37
C THR A 80 -19.84 5.59 -12.30
N GLY A 81 -20.06 6.43 -13.32
CA GLY A 81 -21.12 7.44 -13.35
C GLY A 81 -20.76 8.74 -12.62
N ALA A 82 -21.77 9.56 -12.31
CA ALA A 82 -21.61 11.00 -12.03
C ALA A 82 -20.97 11.38 -10.66
N ALA A 83 -20.83 10.46 -9.72
CA ALA A 83 -20.27 10.74 -8.40
C ALA A 83 -19.48 9.54 -7.83
N PRO A 84 -18.32 9.19 -8.43
CA PRO A 84 -17.53 8.07 -7.97
C PRO A 84 -16.89 8.36 -6.61
N VAL A 85 -16.73 7.31 -5.81
CA VAL A 85 -15.89 7.32 -4.62
C VAL A 85 -14.62 6.54 -4.95
N LEU A 86 -13.48 7.19 -4.84
CA LEU A 86 -12.17 6.55 -4.98
C LEU A 86 -11.72 6.01 -3.63
N VAL A 87 -11.39 4.73 -3.57
CA VAL A 87 -10.82 4.09 -2.40
C VAL A 87 -9.41 3.60 -2.75
N ASP A 88 -8.39 4.23 -2.18
CA ASP A 88 -7.00 3.84 -2.35
C ASP A 88 -6.57 2.92 -1.19
N LEU A 89 -6.41 1.62 -1.49
CA LEU A 89 -5.99 0.62 -0.52
C LEU A 89 -4.47 0.64 -0.37
N GLY A 90 -3.99 0.96 0.84
CA GLY A 90 -2.56 1.04 1.11
C GLY A 90 -1.91 2.30 0.53
N ALA A 91 -2.61 3.40 0.61
CA ALA A 91 -2.23 4.70 0.02
C ALA A 91 -0.83 5.24 0.45
N GLY A 92 -0.19 4.65 1.45
CA GLY A 92 1.12 5.10 1.95
C GLY A 92 1.09 6.54 2.42
N ASN A 93 1.91 7.41 1.82
CA ASN A 93 1.93 8.86 2.11
C ASN A 93 0.85 9.66 1.36
N CYS A 94 -0.06 9.00 0.67
CA CYS A 94 -1.14 9.58 -0.15
C CYS A 94 -0.67 10.43 -1.34
N ALA A 95 0.61 10.45 -1.69
CA ALA A 95 1.14 11.30 -2.75
C ALA A 95 0.52 10.98 -4.12
N LYS A 96 0.23 9.71 -4.40
CA LYS A 96 -0.39 9.27 -5.66
C LYS A 96 -1.86 9.68 -5.79
N GLY A 97 -2.62 9.60 -4.70
CA GLY A 97 -4.04 9.95 -4.70
C GLY A 97 -4.30 11.46 -4.71
N ALA A 98 -3.26 12.27 -4.45
CA ALA A 98 -3.34 13.73 -4.42
C ALA A 98 -2.91 14.39 -5.75
N ALA A 99 -2.35 13.62 -6.68
CA ALA A 99 -1.91 14.09 -8.00
C ALA A 99 -3.05 14.02 -9.01
#